data_01c0dbff61aee0d95440e8eeaf5b485d
#
_entry.id   01c0dbff61aee0d95440e8eeaf5b485d
#
_cell.length_a   1.000
_cell.length_b   1.000
_cell.length_c   1.000
_cell.angle_alpha   90.00
_cell.angle_beta   90.00
_cell.angle_gamma   90.00
#
_symmetry.space_group_name_H-M   'P 1'
#
loop_
_entity.id
_entity.type
_entity.pdbx_description
1 polymer ?
#
loop_
_entity_poly.entity_id
_entity_poly.type
_entity_poly.pdbx_seq_one_letter_code
_entity_poly.pdbx_strand_id
1 'polypeptide(L)'
;METFIVFIISLIACALAIDPNVTIIDEAPKMVIGVGGRKEMIATKDKDVFMTCVVHNKPADKKIEWRGIAPDNTNILISEDQDSKDAYRYQIDQPSAISWRVKIQNIQIADEMRYMCQVEIGQQKYATEERYIRVTEKPQIKDLETSSNQLVEEGDPVFLTCDCSGWPTPNIKWSKVAGGLLPTGGQEHAGKLLNLGYSKADYRGYYKCTCQNMVGYDQRIVNLGVIFKPTIKVMEMEPAQAYSYRKQLECVIEAYPVPTEEQVTWTHNSVPINPSRMTIKYIEGAMNRVTTKLTIYNVQPNDLGLYTCESRNIKGSTQANINLKYSSQPTPDITGEIISSGGSLLSLSVVTVLMFVTVCFLHTCKF
;
A
#
# COMPACT_ATOMS: atom_id res chain seq x y z
N MET A 1 73.02 -66.65 39.59
CA MET A 1 72.31 -65.83 40.54
C MET A 1 72.00 -64.56 39.83
N GLU A 2 70.87 -64.57 39.06
CA GLU A 2 70.46 -63.46 38.18
C GLU A 2 69.41 -62.64 38.92
N THR A 3 69.72 -61.38 39.07
CA THR A 3 68.82 -60.39 39.69
C THR A 3 67.90 -59.87 38.61
N PHE A 4 66.57 -60.24 38.70
CA PHE A 4 65.54 -59.67 37.87
C PHE A 4 65.21 -58.28 38.41
N ILE A 5 65.49 -57.21 37.64
CA ILE A 5 65.00 -55.85 37.84
C ILE A 5 63.71 -55.75 37.17
N VAL A 6 62.63 -55.66 37.99
CA VAL A 6 61.24 -55.35 37.50
C VAL A 6 61.18 -53.86 37.31
N PHE A 7 61.16 -53.36 36.08
CA PHE A 7 60.75 -51.99 35.75
C PHE A 7 59.25 -51.90 35.80
N ILE A 8 58.73 -51.27 36.87
CA ILE A 8 57.35 -50.80 36.92
C ILE A 8 57.32 -49.53 36.12
N ILE A 9 56.84 -49.64 34.87
CA ILE A 9 56.47 -48.47 34.06
C ILE A 9 55.11 -47.96 34.59
N SER A 10 55.15 -46.93 35.42
CA SER A 10 54.00 -46.16 35.82
C SER A 10 53.50 -45.37 34.57
N LEU A 11 52.52 -45.90 33.87
CA LEU A 11 51.78 -45.17 32.87
C LEU A 11 51.00 -44.10 33.60
N ILE A 12 51.55 -42.91 33.76
CA ILE A 12 50.84 -41.71 34.05
C ILE A 12 50.06 -41.40 32.79
N ALA A 13 48.80 -41.85 32.71
CA ALA A 13 47.85 -41.37 31.72
C ALA A 13 47.64 -39.89 32.03
N CYS A 14 48.44 -39.05 31.36
CA CYS A 14 48.15 -37.65 31.27
C CYS A 14 46.86 -37.54 30.41
N ALA A 15 45.70 -37.60 31.10
CA ALA A 15 44.45 -37.23 30.46
C ALA A 15 44.60 -35.74 30.08
N LEU A 16 44.89 -35.48 28.81
CA LEU A 16 44.78 -34.15 28.27
C LEU A 16 43.37 -33.67 28.57
N ALA A 17 43.22 -32.80 29.58
CA ALA A 17 41.97 -32.14 29.86
C ALA A 17 41.61 -31.36 28.61
N ILE A 18 40.67 -31.89 27.87
CA ILE A 18 40.09 -31.17 26.70
C ILE A 18 39.23 -30.04 27.31
N ASP A 19 39.60 -28.81 26.99
CA ASP A 19 38.87 -27.66 27.47
C ASP A 19 37.36 -27.77 27.10
N PRO A 20 36.48 -27.36 28.00
CA PRO A 20 35.06 -27.33 27.71
C PRO A 20 34.75 -26.50 26.46
N ASN A 21 33.96 -27.07 25.57
CA ASN A 21 33.45 -26.38 24.39
C ASN A 21 31.99 -25.99 24.63
N VAL A 22 31.71 -24.70 24.56
CA VAL A 22 30.37 -24.10 24.75
C VAL A 22 29.81 -23.68 23.40
N THR A 23 28.60 -24.14 23.10
CA THR A 23 27.84 -23.69 21.91
C THR A 23 26.41 -23.32 22.31
N ILE A 24 25.84 -22.35 21.66
CA ILE A 24 24.41 -22.03 21.80
C ILE A 24 23.69 -22.47 20.53
N ILE A 25 22.64 -23.26 20.71
CA ILE A 25 21.69 -23.63 19.67
C ILE A 25 20.46 -22.75 19.82
N ASP A 26 20.11 -22.04 18.74
CA ASP A 26 18.98 -21.13 18.70
C ASP A 26 17.71 -21.88 18.26
N GLU A 27 16.65 -21.79 19.05
CA GLU A 27 15.33 -22.33 18.74
C GLU A 27 14.37 -21.24 18.26
N ALA A 28 14.90 -20.10 17.77
CA ALA A 28 14.12 -18.97 17.26
C ALA A 28 14.07 -18.95 15.72
N PRO A 29 13.06 -18.30 15.11
CA PRO A 29 12.78 -18.42 13.69
C PRO A 29 13.80 -17.76 12.76
N LYS A 30 14.73 -16.94 13.25
CA LYS A 30 15.72 -16.32 12.36
C LYS A 30 16.97 -15.83 13.10
N MET A 31 18.11 -16.42 12.74
CA MET A 31 19.42 -15.88 13.09
C MET A 31 19.92 -14.96 11.98
N VAL A 32 20.46 -13.80 12.32
CA VAL A 32 21.09 -12.86 11.39
C VAL A 32 22.49 -12.52 11.88
N ILE A 33 23.39 -12.24 10.95
CA ILE A 33 24.69 -11.67 11.27
C ILE A 33 24.49 -10.15 11.34
N GLY A 34 24.57 -9.60 12.55
CA GLY A 34 24.45 -8.17 12.79
C GLY A 34 25.73 -7.39 12.44
N VAL A 35 25.69 -6.08 12.69
CA VAL A 35 26.83 -5.19 12.47
C VAL A 35 28.03 -5.64 13.31
N GLY A 36 29.19 -5.79 12.66
CA GLY A 36 30.43 -6.26 13.32
C GLY A 36 30.55 -7.77 13.51
N GLY A 37 29.76 -8.58 12.77
CA GLY A 37 29.84 -10.04 12.82
C GLY A 37 29.17 -10.68 14.04
N ARG A 38 28.34 -9.92 14.80
CA ARG A 38 27.59 -10.45 15.95
C ARG A 38 26.55 -11.47 15.50
N LYS A 39 26.43 -12.55 16.25
CA LYS A 39 25.33 -13.50 16.12
C LYS A 39 24.08 -12.90 16.79
N GLU A 40 23.14 -12.38 15.99
CA GLU A 40 21.89 -11.80 16.47
C GLU A 40 20.73 -12.77 16.26
N MET A 41 19.89 -12.89 17.27
CA MET A 41 18.62 -13.60 17.22
C MET A 41 17.47 -12.60 17.22
N ILE A 42 16.58 -12.68 16.23
CA ILE A 42 15.41 -11.81 16.15
C ILE A 42 14.25 -12.48 16.88
N ALA A 43 13.75 -11.81 17.90
CA ALA A 43 12.60 -12.22 18.68
C ALA A 43 11.41 -11.28 18.46
N THR A 44 10.19 -11.82 18.48
CA THR A 44 8.97 -11.02 18.41
C THR A 44 8.51 -10.68 19.81
N LYS A 45 8.24 -9.41 20.09
CA LYS A 45 7.68 -8.94 21.36
C LYS A 45 6.46 -9.77 21.78
N ASP A 46 6.26 -9.95 23.06
CA ASP A 46 5.18 -10.71 23.70
C ASP A 46 5.18 -12.22 23.35
N LYS A 47 6.28 -12.75 22.82
CA LYS A 47 6.48 -14.19 22.60
C LYS A 47 7.53 -14.75 23.53
N ASP A 48 7.50 -16.06 23.72
CA ASP A 48 8.54 -16.78 24.44
C ASP A 48 9.75 -17.03 23.51
N VAL A 49 10.95 -16.96 24.09
CA VAL A 49 12.21 -17.19 23.37
C VAL A 49 12.97 -18.30 24.06
N PHE A 50 13.56 -19.20 23.27
CA PHE A 50 14.34 -20.33 23.76
C PHE A 50 15.76 -20.28 23.23
N MET A 51 16.72 -20.52 24.10
CA MET A 51 18.12 -20.74 23.73
C MET A 51 18.65 -21.94 24.50
N THR A 52 19.33 -22.85 23.82
CA THR A 52 19.93 -24.03 24.43
C THR A 52 21.43 -23.94 24.40
N CYS A 53 22.05 -23.91 25.56
CA CYS A 53 23.49 -24.01 25.75
C CYS A 53 23.90 -25.48 25.75
N VAL A 54 24.82 -25.85 24.90
CA VAL A 54 25.42 -27.20 24.86
C VAL A 54 26.85 -27.09 25.31
N VAL A 55 27.23 -27.85 26.34
CA VAL A 55 28.58 -27.83 26.92
C VAL A 55 29.17 -29.25 26.91
N HIS A 56 30.17 -29.44 26.09
CA HIS A 56 30.93 -30.68 26.06
C HIS A 56 32.10 -30.60 27.07
N ASN A 57 32.46 -31.72 27.67
CA ASN A 57 33.52 -31.84 28.66
C ASN A 57 33.41 -30.91 29.87
N LYS A 58 32.16 -30.68 30.33
CA LYS A 58 31.90 -29.87 31.53
C LYS A 58 32.61 -30.47 32.74
N PRO A 59 33.43 -29.70 33.52
CA PRO A 59 33.98 -30.18 34.77
C PRO A 59 32.85 -30.52 35.77
N ALA A 60 32.97 -31.62 36.49
CA ALA A 60 31.92 -32.16 37.33
C ALA A 60 31.52 -31.21 38.49
N ASP A 61 32.52 -30.44 38.98
CA ASP A 61 32.41 -29.51 40.09
C ASP A 61 31.95 -28.09 39.70
N LYS A 62 31.83 -27.80 38.37
CA LYS A 62 31.51 -26.48 37.88
C LYS A 62 30.06 -26.40 37.42
N LYS A 63 29.44 -25.24 37.67
CA LYS A 63 28.05 -24.91 37.26
C LYS A 63 28.06 -24.25 35.90
N ILE A 64 26.96 -24.41 35.18
CA ILE A 64 26.65 -23.65 33.97
C ILE A 64 25.90 -22.38 34.42
N GLU A 65 26.32 -21.24 33.90
CA GLU A 65 25.69 -19.97 34.16
C GLU A 65 25.09 -19.39 32.87
N TRP A 66 23.83 -19.01 32.98
CA TRP A 66 23.25 -18.08 32.02
C TRP A 66 23.34 -16.65 32.57
N ARG A 67 23.83 -15.73 31.75
CA ARG A 67 23.95 -14.32 32.11
C ARG A 67 23.38 -13.42 31.02
N GLY A 68 22.81 -12.29 31.45
CA GLY A 68 22.43 -11.17 30.58
C GLY A 68 23.46 -10.05 30.72
N ILE A 69 23.86 -9.45 29.59
CA ILE A 69 24.72 -8.27 29.58
C ILE A 69 23.96 -7.17 28.88
N ALA A 70 23.44 -6.23 29.68
CA ALA A 70 22.68 -5.09 29.20
C ALA A 70 23.54 -4.10 28.36
N PRO A 71 22.94 -3.21 27.57
CA PRO A 71 23.66 -2.23 26.76
C PRO A 71 24.60 -1.31 27.55
N ASP A 72 24.32 -1.06 28.81
CA ASP A 72 25.18 -0.30 29.75
C ASP A 72 26.32 -1.14 30.37
N ASN A 73 26.49 -2.39 29.92
CA ASN A 73 27.42 -3.42 30.43
C ASN A 73 27.06 -3.94 31.84
N THR A 74 25.87 -3.69 32.37
CA THR A 74 25.41 -4.36 33.58
C THR A 74 25.33 -5.86 33.34
N ASN A 75 25.98 -6.64 34.22
CA ASN A 75 26.02 -8.10 34.16
C ASN A 75 25.00 -8.69 35.12
N ILE A 76 24.00 -9.39 34.59
CA ILE A 76 22.87 -9.96 35.33
C ILE A 76 23.04 -11.49 35.33
N LEU A 77 23.11 -12.09 36.52
CA LEU A 77 23.06 -13.54 36.67
C LEU A 77 21.60 -14.01 36.50
N ILE A 78 21.35 -14.80 35.48
CA ILE A 78 20.02 -15.35 35.15
C ILE A 78 19.82 -16.69 35.85
N SER A 79 20.82 -17.59 35.74
CA SER A 79 20.75 -18.90 36.42
C SER A 79 22.13 -19.51 36.69
N GLU A 80 22.14 -20.44 37.63
CA GLU A 80 23.23 -21.40 37.90
C GLU A 80 22.66 -22.81 37.73
N ASP A 81 23.16 -23.58 36.76
CA ASP A 81 22.56 -24.85 36.30
C ASP A 81 21.05 -24.68 36.07
N GLN A 82 20.17 -25.34 36.82
CA GLN A 82 18.72 -25.24 36.71
C GLN A 82 18.11 -24.22 37.70
N ASP A 83 18.93 -23.60 38.56
CA ASP A 83 18.47 -22.61 39.56
C ASP A 83 18.33 -21.23 38.93
N SER A 84 17.12 -20.85 38.54
CA SER A 84 16.80 -19.51 37.99
C SER A 84 16.76 -18.48 39.13
N LYS A 85 17.38 -17.31 38.91
CA LYS A 85 17.33 -16.18 39.84
C LYS A 85 16.02 -15.39 39.76
N ASP A 86 15.30 -15.54 38.63
CA ASP A 86 13.95 -15.03 38.43
C ASP A 86 13.12 -16.04 37.61
N ALA A 87 12.54 -17.02 38.30
CA ALA A 87 11.76 -18.09 37.65
C ALA A 87 10.46 -17.62 36.98
N TYR A 88 10.00 -16.39 37.25
CA TYR A 88 8.87 -15.80 36.56
C TYR A 88 9.24 -15.34 35.17
N ARG A 89 10.46 -14.82 34.96
CA ARG A 89 10.97 -14.36 33.69
C ARG A 89 11.74 -15.44 32.92
N TYR A 90 12.55 -16.22 33.66
CA TYR A 90 13.48 -17.18 33.05
C TYR A 90 13.20 -18.58 33.61
N GLN A 91 12.72 -19.47 32.74
CA GLN A 91 12.58 -20.88 33.08
C GLN A 91 13.78 -21.64 32.53
N ILE A 92 14.41 -22.47 33.37
CA ILE A 92 15.59 -23.25 33.00
C ILE A 92 15.21 -24.72 33.03
N ASP A 93 15.50 -25.44 31.96
CA ASP A 93 15.42 -26.88 31.93
C ASP A 93 16.71 -27.49 31.35
N GLN A 94 16.87 -28.79 31.54
CA GLN A 94 18.02 -29.55 31.07
C GLN A 94 17.57 -30.65 30.10
N PRO A 95 17.45 -30.35 28.81
CA PRO A 95 16.96 -31.33 27.83
C PRO A 95 17.84 -32.55 27.68
N SER A 96 19.14 -32.45 27.98
CA SER A 96 20.09 -33.56 27.98
C SER A 96 21.19 -33.36 29.03
N ALA A 97 22.02 -34.39 29.26
CA ALA A 97 23.11 -34.31 30.21
C ALA A 97 24.18 -33.23 29.89
N ILE A 98 24.19 -32.74 28.67
CA ILE A 98 25.15 -31.73 28.18
C ILE A 98 24.50 -30.43 27.75
N SER A 99 23.17 -30.26 27.96
CA SER A 99 22.45 -29.07 27.48
C SER A 99 21.61 -28.42 28.55
N TRP A 100 21.64 -27.09 28.59
CA TRP A 100 20.86 -26.23 29.50
C TRP A 100 20.08 -25.22 28.69
N ARG A 101 18.74 -25.30 28.72
CA ARG A 101 17.89 -24.42 27.96
C ARG A 101 17.29 -23.33 28.85
N VAL A 102 17.43 -22.09 28.40
CA VAL A 102 16.73 -20.95 28.97
C VAL A 102 15.52 -20.59 28.13
N LYS A 103 14.37 -20.47 28.76
CA LYS A 103 13.14 -19.91 28.20
C LYS A 103 12.96 -18.51 28.78
N ILE A 104 12.96 -17.50 27.94
CA ILE A 104 12.61 -16.11 28.29
C ILE A 104 11.13 -15.95 28.02
N GLN A 105 10.34 -15.74 29.06
CA GLN A 105 8.89 -15.62 28.94
C GLN A 105 8.48 -14.20 28.55
N ASN A 106 7.54 -14.09 27.60
CA ASN A 106 6.91 -12.82 27.22
C ASN A 106 7.93 -11.71 26.96
N ILE A 107 8.83 -11.93 26.01
CA ILE A 107 9.97 -11.06 25.74
C ILE A 107 9.54 -9.62 25.42
N GLN A 108 10.20 -8.64 26.04
CA GLN A 108 9.93 -7.22 25.89
C GLN A 108 11.12 -6.50 25.23
N ILE A 109 10.91 -5.28 24.74
CA ILE A 109 11.98 -4.44 24.15
C ILE A 109 13.12 -4.21 25.15
N ALA A 110 12.81 -4.13 26.46
CA ALA A 110 13.81 -3.99 27.51
C ALA A 110 14.72 -5.23 27.68
N ASP A 111 14.35 -6.36 27.10
CA ASP A 111 15.17 -7.58 27.10
C ASP A 111 16.19 -7.64 25.95
N GLU A 112 16.29 -6.58 25.14
CA GLU A 112 17.34 -6.45 24.12
C GLU A 112 18.73 -6.35 24.79
N MET A 113 19.42 -7.47 24.88
CA MET A 113 20.76 -7.55 25.48
C MET A 113 21.55 -8.74 24.92
N ARG A 114 22.80 -8.87 25.34
CA ARG A 114 23.58 -10.08 25.09
C ARG A 114 23.25 -11.11 26.14
N TYR A 115 22.87 -12.28 25.71
CA TYR A 115 22.73 -13.48 26.56
C TYR A 115 23.94 -14.35 26.39
N MET A 116 24.54 -14.74 27.49
CA MET A 116 25.78 -15.50 27.52
C MET A 116 25.59 -16.76 28.35
N CYS A 117 25.97 -17.88 27.78
CA CYS A 117 26.16 -19.13 28.52
C CYS A 117 27.64 -19.31 28.81
N GLN A 118 28.00 -19.63 30.05
CA GLN A 118 29.38 -19.82 30.43
C GLN A 118 29.56 -20.95 31.44
N VAL A 119 30.78 -21.52 31.44
CA VAL A 119 31.26 -22.47 32.47
C VAL A 119 32.69 -22.11 32.87
N GLU A 120 32.99 -22.14 34.16
CA GLU A 120 34.34 -21.90 34.67
C GLU A 120 35.27 -23.08 34.30
N ILE A 121 36.45 -22.79 33.75
CA ILE A 121 37.50 -23.77 33.37
C ILE A 121 38.70 -23.69 34.28
N GLY A 122 38.65 -22.89 35.34
CA GLY A 122 39.69 -22.73 36.38
C GLY A 122 40.29 -21.31 36.39
N GLN A 123 40.77 -20.92 37.57
CA GLN A 123 41.42 -19.63 37.82
C GLN A 123 40.61 -18.41 37.31
N GLN A 124 39.30 -18.41 37.48
CA GLN A 124 38.38 -17.35 37.00
C GLN A 124 38.36 -17.18 35.46
N LYS A 125 38.79 -18.19 34.71
CA LYS A 125 38.65 -18.28 33.26
C LYS A 125 37.34 -19.01 32.94
N TYR A 126 36.67 -18.55 31.89
CA TYR A 126 35.40 -19.11 31.47
C TYR A 126 35.44 -19.49 29.98
N ALA A 127 34.85 -20.63 29.67
CA ALA A 127 34.45 -20.95 28.29
C ALA A 127 33.03 -20.33 28.12
N THR A 128 32.85 -19.55 27.06
CA THR A 128 31.62 -18.73 26.86
C THR A 128 31.15 -18.78 25.41
N GLU A 129 29.84 -18.71 25.25
CA GLU A 129 29.19 -18.41 23.95
C GLU A 129 28.08 -17.41 24.18
N GLU A 130 27.88 -16.49 23.23
CA GLU A 130 26.91 -15.41 23.40
C GLU A 130 26.00 -15.23 22.19
N ARG A 131 24.81 -14.71 22.45
CA ARG A 131 23.83 -14.25 21.45
C ARG A 131 23.29 -12.89 21.84
N TYR A 132 23.17 -11.98 20.88
CA TYR A 132 22.43 -10.75 21.08
C TYR A 132 20.98 -11.00 20.66
N ILE A 133 20.01 -10.76 21.55
CA ILE A 133 18.61 -10.79 21.20
C ILE A 133 18.18 -9.40 20.81
N ARG A 134 17.63 -9.28 19.57
CA ARG A 134 16.93 -8.10 19.08
C ARG A 134 15.43 -8.37 19.16
N VAL A 135 14.72 -7.59 19.93
CA VAL A 135 13.25 -7.67 20.04
C VAL A 135 12.63 -6.84 18.94
N THR A 136 11.56 -7.33 18.33
CA THR A 136 10.87 -6.64 17.23
C THR A 136 9.37 -6.64 17.48
N GLU A 137 8.71 -5.58 17.04
CA GLU A 137 7.26 -5.41 17.07
C GLU A 137 6.76 -4.96 15.70
N LYS A 138 5.76 -5.68 15.16
CA LYS A 138 5.15 -5.31 13.88
C LYS A 138 4.50 -3.93 13.98
N PRO A 139 4.57 -3.09 12.93
CA PRO A 139 3.86 -1.83 12.90
C PRO A 139 2.37 -2.00 13.13
N GLN A 140 1.78 -1.09 13.89
CA GLN A 140 0.34 -0.96 14.09
C GLN A 140 -0.05 0.51 14.04
N ILE A 141 -1.00 0.85 13.15
CA ILE A 141 -1.50 2.21 13.02
C ILE A 141 -2.30 2.59 14.24
N LYS A 142 -2.04 3.79 14.77
CA LYS A 142 -2.76 4.37 15.90
C LYS A 142 -3.99 5.11 15.40
N ASP A 143 -5.16 4.62 15.75
CA ASP A 143 -6.43 5.12 15.24
C ASP A 143 -6.71 6.58 15.58
N LEU A 144 -6.38 7.00 16.80
CA LEU A 144 -6.67 8.34 17.29
C LEU A 144 -5.74 9.42 16.70
N GLU A 145 -4.51 9.05 16.35
CA GLU A 145 -3.49 9.95 15.80
C GLU A 145 -3.44 9.91 14.25
N THR A 146 -4.27 9.07 13.64
CA THR A 146 -4.32 8.91 12.18
C THR A 146 -5.62 9.47 11.62
N SER A 147 -5.52 10.28 10.58
CA SER A 147 -6.68 10.88 9.90
C SER A 147 -7.70 9.84 9.47
N SER A 148 -8.98 10.15 9.72
CA SER A 148 -10.13 9.48 9.13
C SER A 148 -10.46 10.08 7.76
N ASN A 149 -11.52 9.57 7.10
CA ASN A 149 -12.05 10.16 5.87
C ASN A 149 -12.42 11.63 6.08
N GLN A 150 -12.08 12.48 5.11
CA GLN A 150 -12.31 13.91 5.15
C GLN A 150 -13.18 14.34 3.98
N LEU A 151 -14.05 15.30 4.23
CA LEU A 151 -14.83 16.01 3.23
C LEU A 151 -14.59 17.50 3.44
N VAL A 152 -13.98 18.16 2.46
CA VAL A 152 -13.57 19.56 2.53
C VAL A 152 -14.17 20.34 1.35
N GLU A 153 -14.22 21.64 1.44
CA GLU A 153 -14.57 22.52 0.31
C GLU A 153 -13.32 22.85 -0.51
N GLU A 154 -13.49 23.08 -1.80
CA GLU A 154 -12.40 23.54 -2.66
C GLU A 154 -11.85 24.88 -2.11
N GLY A 155 -10.54 24.94 -1.91
CA GLY A 155 -9.85 26.08 -1.28
C GLY A 155 -9.57 25.92 0.21
N ASP A 156 -10.10 24.90 0.88
CA ASP A 156 -9.76 24.65 2.29
C ASP A 156 -8.36 24.05 2.42
N PRO A 157 -7.64 24.33 3.52
CA PRO A 157 -6.36 23.68 3.79
C PRO A 157 -6.58 22.20 4.19
N VAL A 158 -5.76 21.30 3.63
CA VAL A 158 -5.85 19.86 3.87
C VAL A 158 -4.56 19.30 4.44
N PHE A 159 -4.70 18.63 5.58
CA PHE A 159 -3.63 17.92 6.26
C PHE A 159 -4.07 16.48 6.54
N LEU A 160 -3.27 15.51 6.13
CA LEU A 160 -3.45 14.10 6.47
C LEU A 160 -2.33 13.69 7.42
N THR A 161 -2.72 13.13 8.57
CA THR A 161 -1.78 12.65 9.59
C THR A 161 -1.84 11.14 9.69
N CYS A 162 -0.71 10.51 9.98
CA CYS A 162 -0.62 9.08 10.23
C CYS A 162 0.45 8.82 11.29
N ASP A 163 0.10 8.09 12.32
CA ASP A 163 1.04 7.63 13.34
C ASP A 163 0.90 6.13 13.57
N CYS A 164 1.99 5.52 13.99
CA CYS A 164 2.04 4.08 14.24
C CYS A 164 3.03 3.74 15.36
N SER A 165 2.71 2.66 16.07
CA SER A 165 3.64 1.96 16.95
C SER A 165 4.42 0.91 16.16
N GLY A 166 5.41 0.30 16.83
CA GLY A 166 6.22 -0.78 16.28
C GLY A 166 7.70 -0.61 16.63
N TRP A 167 8.43 -1.72 16.62
CA TRP A 167 9.86 -1.70 16.93
C TRP A 167 10.64 -2.65 15.99
N PRO A 168 11.76 -2.21 15.39
CA PRO A 168 12.25 -0.82 15.33
C PRO A 168 11.20 0.16 14.80
N THR A 169 11.36 1.45 15.15
CA THR A 169 10.43 2.52 14.74
C THR A 169 10.09 2.44 13.26
N PRO A 170 8.81 2.36 12.89
CA PRO A 170 8.41 2.23 11.50
C PRO A 170 8.70 3.49 10.67
N ASN A 171 9.04 3.28 9.41
CA ASN A 171 9.00 4.34 8.40
C ASN A 171 7.56 4.55 7.93
N ILE A 172 7.14 5.80 7.87
CA ILE A 172 5.79 6.21 7.44
C ILE A 172 5.87 6.82 6.05
N LYS A 173 4.99 6.38 5.15
CA LYS A 173 4.86 6.88 3.79
C LYS A 173 3.42 7.05 3.39
N TRP A 174 3.16 8.12 2.64
CA TRP A 174 1.89 8.39 1.97
C TRP A 174 1.98 8.15 0.47
N SER A 175 0.91 7.65 -0.14
CA SER A 175 0.76 7.49 -1.59
C SER A 175 -0.71 7.54 -1.99
N LYS A 176 -1.01 7.74 -3.28
CA LYS A 176 -2.37 7.53 -3.82
C LYS A 176 -2.62 6.04 -4.10
N VAL A 177 -3.80 5.52 -3.75
CA VAL A 177 -4.17 4.10 -3.91
C VAL A 177 -4.15 3.68 -5.39
N ALA A 178 -4.65 4.53 -6.28
CA ALA A 178 -4.69 4.26 -7.73
C ALA A 178 -3.32 4.46 -8.43
N GLY A 179 -2.27 4.74 -7.66
CA GLY A 179 -1.01 5.23 -8.23
C GLY A 179 -1.11 6.69 -8.65
N GLY A 180 -0.12 7.18 -9.37
CA GLY A 180 -0.07 8.57 -9.79
C GLY A 180 0.62 9.49 -8.78
N LEU A 181 0.72 10.76 -9.13
CA LEU A 181 1.42 11.76 -8.32
C LEU A 181 0.53 12.27 -7.19
N LEU A 182 1.15 12.51 -6.05
CA LEU A 182 0.56 13.30 -4.98
C LEU A 182 0.45 14.77 -5.43
N PRO A 183 -0.52 15.54 -4.90
CA PRO A 183 -0.60 16.99 -5.18
C PRO A 183 0.66 17.77 -4.83
N THR A 184 1.46 17.26 -3.90
CA THR A 184 2.77 17.83 -3.50
C THR A 184 3.91 17.48 -4.46
N GLY A 185 3.65 16.70 -5.50
CA GLY A 185 4.66 16.12 -6.37
C GLY A 185 5.13 14.74 -5.89
N GLY A 186 5.72 13.94 -6.79
CA GLY A 186 6.19 12.59 -6.47
C GLY A 186 5.07 11.56 -6.28
N GLN A 187 5.44 10.30 -6.26
CA GLN A 187 4.51 9.17 -6.04
C GLN A 187 4.31 8.84 -4.56
N GLU A 188 5.29 9.21 -3.72
CA GLU A 188 5.30 8.98 -2.28
C GLU A 188 5.75 10.24 -1.53
N HIS A 189 5.27 10.38 -0.30
CA HIS A 189 5.72 11.38 0.66
C HIS A 189 6.10 10.67 1.96
N ALA A 190 7.32 10.89 2.44
CA ALA A 190 7.80 10.31 3.70
C ALA A 190 7.43 11.21 4.89
N GLY A 191 7.00 10.58 5.98
CA GLY A 191 6.68 11.26 7.24
C GLY A 191 5.24 11.11 7.68
N LYS A 192 4.98 11.53 8.92
CA LYS A 192 3.67 11.43 9.57
C LYS A 192 2.63 12.36 8.97
N LEU A 193 3.04 13.56 8.56
CA LEU A 193 2.16 14.62 8.07
C LEU A 193 2.31 14.77 6.56
N LEU A 194 1.21 14.59 5.82
CA LEU A 194 1.09 14.97 4.43
C LEU A 194 0.29 16.27 4.34
N ASN A 195 0.98 17.37 4.07
CA ASN A 195 0.38 18.67 3.83
C ASN A 195 0.07 18.83 2.33
N LEU A 196 -1.21 18.84 1.97
CA LEU A 196 -1.66 19.02 0.59
C LEU A 196 -1.84 20.50 0.19
N GLY A 197 -1.71 21.43 1.16
CA GLY A 197 -2.00 22.83 0.94
C GLY A 197 -3.50 23.10 0.79
N TYR A 198 -3.86 24.07 -0.05
CA TYR A 198 -5.25 24.40 -0.34
C TYR A 198 -5.85 23.40 -1.34
N SER A 199 -6.98 22.82 -0.99
CA SER A 199 -7.63 21.75 -1.77
C SER A 199 -8.09 22.23 -3.14
N LYS A 200 -7.98 21.32 -4.12
CA LYS A 200 -8.53 21.48 -5.47
C LYS A 200 -9.37 20.26 -5.80
N ALA A 201 -10.28 20.41 -6.77
CA ALA A 201 -11.16 19.34 -7.19
C ALA A 201 -10.43 18.04 -7.57
N ASP A 202 -9.21 18.14 -8.13
CA ASP A 202 -8.38 16.99 -8.53
C ASP A 202 -7.60 16.34 -7.39
N TYR A 203 -7.61 16.94 -6.18
CA TYR A 203 -6.99 16.34 -4.98
C TYR A 203 -7.82 15.21 -4.39
N ARG A 204 -9.13 15.16 -4.72
CA ARG A 204 -10.02 14.08 -4.25
C ARG A 204 -9.48 12.70 -4.58
N GLY A 205 -9.80 11.74 -3.74
CA GLY A 205 -9.45 10.33 -3.94
C GLY A 205 -8.96 9.63 -2.69
N TYR A 206 -8.40 8.45 -2.88
CA TYR A 206 -7.95 7.59 -1.80
C TYR A 206 -6.45 7.73 -1.59
N TYR A 207 -6.08 8.16 -0.39
CA TYR A 207 -4.71 8.26 0.09
C TYR A 207 -4.41 7.09 1.01
N LYS A 208 -3.25 6.52 0.86
CA LYS A 208 -2.79 5.38 1.65
C LYS A 208 -1.60 5.77 2.49
N CYS A 209 -1.73 5.66 3.82
CA CYS A 209 -0.61 5.65 4.73
C CYS A 209 -0.08 4.22 4.86
N THR A 210 1.22 4.04 4.80
CA THR A 210 1.91 2.78 5.07
C THR A 210 2.96 2.99 6.14
N CYS A 211 2.86 2.24 7.23
CA CYS A 211 3.86 2.12 8.28
C CYS A 211 4.64 0.84 8.07
N GLN A 212 5.95 0.90 7.92
CA GLN A 212 6.77 -0.28 7.64
C GLN A 212 8.04 -0.32 8.46
N ASN A 213 8.37 -1.48 9.02
CA ASN A 213 9.67 -1.80 9.60
C ASN A 213 10.19 -3.13 9.05
N MET A 214 11.29 -3.66 9.63
CA MET A 214 11.92 -4.91 9.16
C MET A 214 11.06 -6.17 9.35
N VAL A 215 10.04 -6.14 10.22
CA VAL A 215 9.17 -7.30 10.52
C VAL A 215 7.85 -7.28 9.78
N GLY A 216 7.46 -6.14 9.22
CA GLY A 216 6.21 -6.07 8.48
C GLY A 216 5.72 -4.66 8.24
N TYR A 217 4.46 -4.55 7.89
CA TYR A 217 3.80 -3.28 7.65
C TYR A 217 2.35 -3.30 8.13
N ASP A 218 1.81 -2.09 8.33
CA ASP A 218 0.38 -1.82 8.50
C ASP A 218 -0.03 -0.65 7.61
N GLN A 219 -1.30 -0.60 7.17
CA GLN A 219 -1.78 0.37 6.18
C GLN A 219 -3.15 0.90 6.56
N ARG A 220 -3.38 2.20 6.27
CA ARG A 220 -4.69 2.83 6.32
C ARG A 220 -4.98 3.59 5.04
N ILE A 221 -6.21 3.46 4.57
CA ILE A 221 -6.73 4.24 3.46
C ILE A 221 -7.63 5.35 4.02
N VAL A 222 -7.37 6.58 3.58
CA VAL A 222 -8.14 7.77 3.90
C VAL A 222 -8.77 8.30 2.61
N ASN A 223 -10.09 8.44 2.59
CA ASN A 223 -10.80 9.07 1.47
C ASN A 223 -10.86 10.58 1.69
N LEU A 224 -10.32 11.34 0.75
CA LEU A 224 -10.46 12.80 0.68
C LEU A 224 -11.53 13.12 -0.36
N GLY A 225 -12.69 13.61 0.09
CA GLY A 225 -13.69 14.23 -0.75
C GLY A 225 -13.45 15.74 -0.83
N VAL A 226 -13.59 16.32 -2.02
CA VAL A 226 -13.54 17.77 -2.21
C VAL A 226 -14.84 18.22 -2.84
N ILE A 227 -15.55 19.11 -2.15
CA ILE A 227 -16.80 19.74 -2.63
C ILE A 227 -16.42 20.89 -3.55
N PHE A 228 -16.92 20.87 -4.79
CA PHE A 228 -16.67 21.90 -5.78
C PHE A 228 -17.87 22.12 -6.69
N LYS A 229 -17.98 23.32 -7.27
CA LYS A 229 -19.04 23.65 -8.21
C LYS A 229 -18.91 22.85 -9.51
N PRO A 230 -20.00 22.63 -10.27
CA PRO A 230 -19.93 21.93 -11.54
C PRO A 230 -18.92 22.58 -12.51
N THR A 231 -18.19 21.74 -13.21
CA THR A 231 -17.43 22.10 -14.42
C THR A 231 -18.03 21.37 -15.60
N ILE A 232 -18.19 22.05 -16.75
CA ILE A 232 -18.84 21.48 -17.94
C ILE A 232 -17.84 21.48 -19.09
N LYS A 233 -17.69 20.31 -19.69
CA LYS A 233 -16.95 20.14 -20.95
C LYS A 233 -17.93 19.74 -22.04
N VAL A 234 -17.93 20.48 -23.15
CA VAL A 234 -18.69 20.13 -24.36
C VAL A 234 -17.79 19.36 -25.32
N MET A 235 -18.34 18.38 -26.04
CA MET A 235 -17.58 17.59 -26.98
C MET A 235 -17.30 18.36 -28.27
N GLU A 236 -18.25 19.14 -28.76
CA GLU A 236 -18.18 19.95 -29.96
C GLU A 236 -18.89 21.29 -29.71
N MET A 237 -18.18 22.42 -29.87
CA MET A 237 -18.76 23.75 -29.59
C MET A 237 -19.63 24.27 -30.75
N GLU A 238 -19.30 23.90 -31.96
CA GLU A 238 -20.00 24.35 -33.19
C GLU A 238 -20.37 23.17 -34.06
N PRO A 239 -21.23 22.24 -33.58
CA PRO A 239 -21.73 21.15 -34.42
C PRO A 239 -22.55 21.69 -35.58
N ALA A 240 -22.50 20.98 -36.70
CA ALA A 240 -23.34 21.29 -37.86
C ALA A 240 -24.21 20.09 -38.25
N GLN A 241 -25.39 20.33 -38.82
CA GLN A 241 -26.23 19.25 -39.37
C GLN A 241 -27.08 19.72 -40.55
N ALA A 242 -27.37 18.80 -41.46
CA ALA A 242 -28.33 18.99 -42.50
C ALA A 242 -29.78 18.86 -41.98
N TYR A 243 -30.74 19.53 -42.62
CA TYR A 243 -32.14 19.40 -42.25
C TYR A 243 -32.62 17.95 -42.48
N SER A 244 -33.61 17.56 -41.71
CA SER A 244 -34.20 16.22 -41.71
C SER A 244 -33.27 15.09 -41.20
N TYR A 245 -32.18 15.45 -40.57
CA TYR A 245 -31.31 14.49 -39.92
C TYR A 245 -31.31 14.70 -38.40
N ARG A 246 -30.94 13.65 -37.67
CA ARG A 246 -30.76 13.68 -36.20
C ARG A 246 -29.42 14.34 -35.85
N LYS A 247 -29.43 15.16 -34.80
CA LYS A 247 -28.17 15.60 -34.16
C LYS A 247 -28.25 15.39 -32.68
N GLN A 248 -27.14 14.96 -32.07
CA GLN A 248 -26.97 14.81 -30.66
C GLN A 248 -25.91 15.77 -30.13
N LEU A 249 -26.26 16.53 -29.10
CA LEU A 249 -25.36 17.43 -28.38
C LEU A 249 -25.04 16.83 -27.01
N GLU A 250 -23.81 16.98 -26.55
CA GLU A 250 -23.33 16.33 -25.33
C GLU A 250 -22.56 17.29 -24.44
N CYS A 251 -22.91 17.27 -23.13
CA CYS A 251 -22.17 17.92 -22.07
C CYS A 251 -21.69 16.87 -21.08
N VAL A 252 -20.41 16.91 -20.75
CA VAL A 252 -19.82 16.13 -19.66
C VAL A 252 -19.60 17.04 -18.48
N ILE A 253 -20.22 16.70 -17.33
CA ILE A 253 -20.23 17.48 -16.13
C ILE A 253 -19.44 16.77 -15.05
N GLU A 254 -18.52 17.45 -14.40
CA GLU A 254 -17.85 16.98 -13.20
C GLU A 254 -18.21 17.89 -12.04
N ALA A 255 -18.68 17.31 -10.93
CA ALA A 255 -19.11 18.06 -9.74
C ALA A 255 -19.11 17.17 -8.50
N TYR A 256 -18.94 17.78 -7.33
CA TYR A 256 -19.24 17.12 -6.07
C TYR A 256 -19.90 18.12 -5.09
N PRO A 257 -21.07 17.81 -4.54
CA PRO A 257 -21.91 16.65 -4.85
C PRO A 257 -22.31 16.57 -6.32
N VAL A 258 -22.54 15.36 -6.80
CA VAL A 258 -23.01 15.10 -8.16
C VAL A 258 -24.38 15.73 -8.34
N PRO A 259 -24.63 16.57 -9.38
CA PRO A 259 -25.94 17.16 -9.62
C PRO A 259 -26.94 16.05 -9.99
N THR A 260 -28.15 16.17 -9.49
CA THR A 260 -29.27 15.31 -9.89
C THR A 260 -29.78 15.68 -11.30
N GLU A 261 -30.62 14.82 -11.89
CA GLU A 261 -31.18 15.06 -13.22
C GLU A 261 -31.92 16.43 -13.29
N GLU A 262 -32.65 16.80 -12.24
CA GLU A 262 -33.35 18.08 -12.14
C GLU A 262 -32.43 19.30 -12.02
N GLN A 263 -31.19 19.10 -11.66
CA GLN A 263 -30.16 20.13 -11.53
C GLN A 263 -29.35 20.33 -12.82
N VAL A 264 -29.70 19.59 -13.89
CA VAL A 264 -29.08 19.68 -15.22
C VAL A 264 -30.12 20.10 -16.22
N THR A 265 -29.98 21.25 -16.83
CA THR A 265 -30.96 21.83 -17.75
C THR A 265 -30.39 22.19 -19.08
N TRP A 266 -31.24 22.17 -20.09
CA TRP A 266 -30.93 22.61 -21.44
C TRP A 266 -31.88 23.70 -21.89
N THR A 267 -31.34 24.72 -22.56
CA THR A 267 -32.10 25.76 -23.25
C THR A 267 -31.65 25.91 -24.68
N HIS A 268 -32.54 26.37 -25.56
CA HIS A 268 -32.26 26.76 -26.93
C HIS A 268 -32.61 28.24 -27.10
N ASN A 269 -31.67 29.09 -27.48
CA ASN A 269 -31.83 30.55 -27.58
C ASN A 269 -32.47 31.14 -26.31
N SER A 270 -32.04 30.69 -25.14
CA SER A 270 -32.54 31.08 -23.81
C SER A 270 -33.99 30.62 -23.49
N VAL A 271 -34.59 29.75 -24.29
CA VAL A 271 -35.92 29.17 -24.08
C VAL A 271 -35.74 27.69 -23.67
N PRO A 272 -36.53 27.19 -22.71
CA PRO A 272 -36.50 25.77 -22.35
C PRO A 272 -36.77 24.86 -23.56
N ILE A 273 -36.14 23.70 -23.57
CA ILE A 273 -36.26 22.73 -24.66
C ILE A 273 -37.69 22.22 -24.80
N ASN A 274 -38.16 22.10 -26.05
CA ASN A 274 -39.47 21.51 -26.38
C ASN A 274 -39.37 19.96 -26.33
N PRO A 275 -40.01 19.28 -25.36
CA PRO A 275 -39.89 17.83 -25.20
C PRO A 275 -40.57 17.01 -26.29
N SER A 276 -41.42 17.60 -27.15
CA SER A 276 -42.11 16.86 -28.22
C SER A 276 -41.18 16.48 -29.39
N ARG A 277 -40.06 17.18 -29.57
CA ARG A 277 -39.13 16.99 -30.70
C ARG A 277 -37.69 16.73 -30.25
N MET A 278 -37.42 16.98 -29.00
CA MET A 278 -36.07 16.86 -28.44
C MET A 278 -36.16 16.03 -27.16
N THR A 279 -35.20 15.17 -26.94
CA THR A 279 -35.11 14.35 -25.72
C THR A 279 -33.80 14.63 -25.01
N ILE A 280 -33.87 14.72 -23.70
CA ILE A 280 -32.69 14.82 -22.83
C ILE A 280 -32.47 13.48 -22.17
N LYS A 281 -31.25 13.00 -22.19
CA LYS A 281 -30.84 11.82 -21.47
C LYS A 281 -29.77 12.19 -20.45
N TYR A 282 -29.98 11.80 -19.20
CA TYR A 282 -29.06 11.95 -18.11
C TYR A 282 -28.38 10.59 -17.86
N ILE A 283 -27.05 10.54 -17.74
CA ILE A 283 -26.26 9.32 -17.59
C ILE A 283 -25.23 9.56 -16.49
N GLU A 284 -25.39 8.85 -15.38
CA GLU A 284 -24.38 8.85 -14.32
C GLU A 284 -23.17 8.05 -14.77
N GLY A 285 -21.98 8.61 -14.55
CA GLY A 285 -20.70 8.00 -14.82
C GLY A 285 -19.87 7.79 -13.53
N ALA A 286 -18.73 7.15 -13.68
CA ALA A 286 -17.80 6.99 -12.58
C ALA A 286 -17.15 8.32 -12.18
N MET A 287 -16.59 8.38 -10.94
CA MET A 287 -15.78 9.50 -10.46
C MET A 287 -16.49 10.88 -10.43
N ASN A 288 -17.74 10.91 -9.98
CA ASN A 288 -18.54 12.16 -9.87
C ASN A 288 -18.74 12.87 -11.21
N ARG A 289 -18.87 12.10 -12.27
CA ARG A 289 -19.11 12.58 -13.63
C ARG A 289 -20.53 12.25 -14.08
N VAL A 290 -21.16 13.19 -14.74
CA VAL A 290 -22.45 13.03 -15.40
C VAL A 290 -22.30 13.40 -16.85
N THR A 291 -22.91 12.64 -17.74
CA THR A 291 -23.05 12.99 -19.14
C THR A 291 -24.53 13.27 -19.42
N THR A 292 -24.81 14.46 -19.95
CA THR A 292 -26.16 14.80 -20.46
C THR A 292 -26.11 14.90 -21.96
N LYS A 293 -27.11 14.30 -22.63
CA LYS A 293 -27.23 14.25 -24.09
C LYS A 293 -28.59 14.82 -24.49
N LEU A 294 -28.57 15.86 -25.32
CA LEU A 294 -29.72 16.41 -25.97
C LEU A 294 -29.79 15.85 -27.39
N THR A 295 -30.86 15.12 -27.70
CA THR A 295 -31.13 14.59 -29.04
C THR A 295 -32.18 15.41 -29.74
N ILE A 296 -31.84 15.97 -30.89
CA ILE A 296 -32.74 16.73 -31.77
C ILE A 296 -33.12 15.80 -32.93
N TYR A 297 -34.39 15.41 -33.00
CA TYR A 297 -34.88 14.58 -34.08
C TYR A 297 -35.35 15.48 -35.19
N ASN A 298 -34.98 15.17 -36.45
CA ASN A 298 -35.44 15.92 -37.64
C ASN A 298 -35.11 17.42 -37.55
N VAL A 299 -33.80 17.75 -37.57
CA VAL A 299 -33.29 19.13 -37.51
C VAL A 299 -33.99 20.02 -38.55
N GLN A 300 -34.49 21.15 -38.12
CA GLN A 300 -35.19 22.15 -38.92
C GLN A 300 -34.48 23.51 -38.81
N PRO A 301 -34.84 24.50 -39.67
CA PRO A 301 -34.19 25.83 -39.61
C PRO A 301 -34.32 26.51 -38.25
N ASN A 302 -35.45 26.32 -37.55
CA ASN A 302 -35.69 26.89 -36.21
C ASN A 302 -34.94 26.18 -35.08
N ASP A 303 -34.29 25.04 -35.36
CA ASP A 303 -33.50 24.35 -34.39
C ASP A 303 -32.00 24.78 -34.42
N LEU A 304 -31.64 25.60 -35.40
CA LEU A 304 -30.30 26.18 -35.45
C LEU A 304 -30.14 27.26 -34.39
N GLY A 305 -28.90 27.46 -33.90
CA GLY A 305 -28.61 28.50 -32.92
C GLY A 305 -27.96 27.99 -31.65
N LEU A 306 -28.10 28.75 -30.59
CA LEU A 306 -27.38 28.57 -29.36
C LEU A 306 -28.13 27.63 -28.39
N TYR A 307 -27.52 26.51 -28.09
CA TYR A 307 -27.92 25.61 -27.01
C TYR A 307 -27.03 25.85 -25.81
N THR A 308 -27.64 25.96 -24.63
CA THR A 308 -26.93 26.12 -23.36
C THR A 308 -27.26 24.96 -22.46
N CYS A 309 -26.21 24.27 -22.03
CA CYS A 309 -26.23 23.23 -21.00
C CYS A 309 -25.86 23.89 -19.68
N GLU A 310 -26.71 23.82 -18.67
CA GLU A 310 -26.44 24.35 -17.35
C GLU A 310 -26.51 23.21 -16.30
N SER A 311 -25.61 23.26 -15.33
CA SER A 311 -25.59 22.35 -14.17
C SER A 311 -25.37 23.13 -12.91
N ARG A 312 -26.07 22.75 -11.81
CA ARG A 312 -25.91 23.38 -10.50
C ARG A 312 -25.80 22.34 -9.40
N ASN A 313 -25.07 22.72 -8.33
CA ASN A 313 -25.09 22.03 -7.04
C ASN A 313 -25.06 23.05 -5.91
N ILE A 314 -24.86 22.61 -4.65
CA ILE A 314 -24.83 23.49 -3.48
C ILE A 314 -23.71 24.55 -3.52
N LYS A 315 -22.70 24.38 -4.37
CA LYS A 315 -21.53 25.31 -4.51
C LYS A 315 -21.71 26.32 -5.65
N GLY A 316 -22.76 26.20 -6.44
CA GLY A 316 -23.07 27.14 -7.51
C GLY A 316 -23.49 26.46 -8.81
N SER A 317 -23.59 27.27 -9.86
CA SER A 317 -23.93 26.83 -11.21
C SER A 317 -22.81 27.13 -12.21
N THR A 318 -22.82 26.37 -13.30
CA THR A 318 -21.96 26.57 -14.47
C THR A 318 -22.77 26.25 -15.71
N GLN A 319 -22.52 26.98 -16.79
CA GLN A 319 -23.13 26.76 -18.09
C GLN A 319 -22.09 26.65 -19.20
N ALA A 320 -22.43 25.92 -20.25
CA ALA A 320 -21.63 25.81 -21.47
C ALA A 320 -22.51 25.94 -22.70
N ASN A 321 -21.97 26.55 -23.75
CA ASN A 321 -22.70 26.91 -24.97
C ASN A 321 -22.25 26.01 -26.13
N ILE A 322 -23.24 25.60 -26.94
CA ILE A 322 -23.05 24.81 -28.17
C ILE A 322 -23.87 25.51 -29.26
N ASN A 323 -23.23 25.92 -30.33
CA ASN A 323 -23.91 26.62 -31.42
C ASN A 323 -24.15 25.69 -32.63
N LEU A 324 -25.38 25.17 -32.75
CA LEU A 324 -25.74 24.27 -33.87
C LEU A 324 -25.88 25.07 -35.16
N LYS A 325 -25.07 24.72 -36.16
CA LYS A 325 -24.99 25.33 -37.49
C LYS A 325 -25.65 24.48 -38.56
N TYR A 326 -26.02 25.09 -39.67
CA TYR A 326 -26.47 24.38 -40.86
C TYR A 326 -25.30 23.76 -41.59
N SER A 327 -25.48 22.55 -42.11
CA SER A 327 -24.62 21.89 -43.09
C SER A 327 -25.39 21.49 -44.32
N SER A 328 -24.83 21.67 -45.51
CA SER A 328 -25.45 21.22 -46.78
C SER A 328 -25.38 19.68 -46.94
N GLN A 329 -24.53 19.01 -46.18
CA GLN A 329 -24.40 17.55 -46.14
C GLN A 329 -24.70 17.03 -44.75
N PRO A 330 -25.32 15.85 -44.63
CA PRO A 330 -25.52 15.24 -43.31
C PRO A 330 -24.17 14.95 -42.65
N THR A 331 -24.05 15.29 -41.38
CA THR A 331 -22.90 15.01 -40.53
C THR A 331 -23.18 13.89 -39.59
N PRO A 332 -22.20 13.07 -39.21
CA PRO A 332 -22.41 12.07 -38.18
C PRO A 332 -22.73 12.74 -36.86
N ASP A 333 -23.44 11.99 -36.02
CA ASP A 333 -23.64 12.37 -34.65
C ASP A 333 -22.43 11.91 -33.77
N ILE A 334 -22.46 12.15 -32.49
CA ILE A 334 -21.36 11.79 -31.56
C ILE A 334 -21.09 10.28 -31.49
N THR A 335 -22.03 9.44 -31.98
CA THR A 335 -21.83 7.99 -32.12
C THR A 335 -21.16 7.57 -33.43
N GLY A 336 -20.92 8.54 -34.31
CA GLY A 336 -20.39 8.29 -35.67
C GLY A 336 -21.47 7.87 -36.68
N GLU A 337 -22.76 7.91 -36.30
CA GLU A 337 -23.87 7.50 -37.16
C GLU A 337 -24.55 8.69 -37.83
N ILE A 338 -24.96 8.50 -39.10
CA ILE A 338 -25.83 9.43 -39.82
C ILE A 338 -27.23 8.85 -39.83
N ILE A 339 -28.17 9.48 -39.12
CA ILE A 339 -29.54 9.00 -38.99
C ILE A 339 -30.50 10.04 -39.58
N SER A 340 -31.23 9.60 -40.62
CA SER A 340 -32.32 10.39 -41.21
C SER A 340 -33.59 10.25 -40.38
N SER A 341 -34.47 11.29 -40.43
CA SER A 341 -35.78 11.29 -39.70
C SER A 341 -36.76 10.23 -40.20
N GLY A 342 -36.52 9.61 -41.36
CA GLY A 342 -37.38 8.57 -41.94
C GLY A 342 -37.04 7.13 -41.49
N GLY A 343 -36.14 6.94 -40.53
CA GLY A 343 -35.90 5.66 -39.84
C GLY A 343 -35.17 4.59 -40.64
N SER A 344 -34.43 4.90 -41.74
CA SER A 344 -33.49 3.97 -42.34
C SER A 344 -32.08 4.26 -41.87
N LEU A 345 -31.47 3.35 -41.16
CA LEU A 345 -30.02 3.31 -40.91
C LEU A 345 -29.32 3.18 -42.27
N LEU A 346 -28.77 4.28 -42.75
CA LEU A 346 -27.72 4.20 -43.79
C LEU A 346 -26.44 3.74 -43.09
N SER A 347 -26.38 2.46 -42.74
CA SER A 347 -25.12 1.86 -42.44
C SER A 347 -24.31 1.83 -43.73
N LEU A 348 -23.24 2.62 -43.81
CA LEU A 348 -22.16 2.33 -44.75
C LEU A 348 -21.62 0.97 -44.31
N SER A 349 -22.21 -0.09 -44.90
CA SER A 349 -21.78 -1.46 -44.59
C SER A 349 -20.33 -1.59 -45.07
N VAL A 350 -19.48 -2.14 -44.22
CA VAL A 350 -18.10 -2.58 -44.52
C VAL A 350 -18.00 -3.44 -45.78
N VAL A 351 -19.13 -3.91 -46.34
CA VAL A 351 -19.26 -4.68 -47.57
C VAL A 351 -18.87 -3.87 -48.82
N THR A 352 -19.06 -2.53 -48.85
CA THR A 352 -18.65 -1.72 -50.02
C THR A 352 -17.13 -1.50 -50.11
N VAL A 353 -16.42 -1.50 -48.98
CA VAL A 353 -14.94 -1.40 -48.96
C VAL A 353 -14.29 -2.73 -49.39
N LEU A 354 -14.90 -3.88 -49.05
CA LEU A 354 -14.41 -5.19 -49.49
C LEU A 354 -14.61 -5.43 -51.01
N MET A 355 -15.66 -4.87 -51.64
CA MET A 355 -15.84 -4.98 -53.10
C MET A 355 -14.81 -4.16 -53.88
N PHE A 356 -14.34 -3.01 -53.38
CA PHE A 356 -13.28 -2.24 -54.02
C PHE A 356 -11.89 -2.89 -53.88
N VAL A 357 -11.64 -3.60 -52.79
CA VAL A 357 -10.38 -4.31 -52.54
C VAL A 357 -10.30 -5.58 -53.39
N THR A 358 -11.40 -6.31 -53.59
CA THR A 358 -11.42 -7.50 -54.45
C THR A 358 -11.31 -7.20 -55.94
N VAL A 359 -11.82 -6.05 -56.42
CA VAL A 359 -11.66 -5.64 -57.84
C VAL A 359 -10.23 -5.15 -58.11
N CYS A 360 -9.53 -4.55 -57.14
CA CYS A 360 -8.10 -4.19 -57.32
C CYS A 360 -7.17 -5.42 -57.29
N PHE A 361 -7.50 -6.50 -56.56
CA PHE A 361 -6.66 -7.70 -56.55
C PHE A 361 -6.80 -8.60 -57.78
N LEU A 362 -7.91 -8.47 -58.55
CA LEU A 362 -8.11 -9.24 -59.76
C LEU A 362 -7.47 -8.57 -61.04
N HIS A 363 -6.98 -7.32 -60.93
CA HIS A 363 -6.33 -6.61 -62.06
C HIS A 363 -4.80 -6.57 -61.97
N THR A 364 -4.18 -7.09 -60.91
CA THR A 364 -2.71 -7.08 -60.75
C THR A 364 -2.05 -8.46 -60.79
N CYS A 365 -2.78 -9.53 -61.16
CA CYS A 365 -2.18 -10.84 -61.45
C CYS A 365 -2.37 -11.22 -62.91
N LYS A 366 -1.78 -10.46 -63.83
CA LYS A 366 -1.39 -10.91 -65.16
C LYS A 366 -0.04 -10.24 -65.49
N PHE A 367 1.00 -10.96 -65.09
CA PHE A 367 2.24 -11.19 -65.82
C PHE A 367 3.09 -12.14 -65.01
#